data_019d8595f22fad84d9b193f8b6cd1a02
#
_entry.id   019d8595f22fad84d9b193f8b6cd1a02
#
_cell.length_a   1.000
_cell.length_b   1.000
_cell.length_c   1.000
_cell.angle_alpha   90.00
_cell.angle_beta   90.00
_cell.angle_gamma   90.00
#
_symmetry.space_group_name_H-M   'P 1'
#
loop_
_entity.id
_entity.type
_entity.pdbx_description
1 polymer ?
#
loop_
_entity_poly.entity_id
_entity_poly.type
_entity_poly.pdbx_seq_one_letter_code
_entity_poly.pdbx_strand_id
1 'polypeptide(L)'
;LVGSEMCIRDSIGILKTSENEVMGSSSIRSSVETARDSLSDKIAYLTEFLGGEYERQGVYPAWEYRKDSPLRDKMVEVYEEMYGQKPNVVAIHAGLECGLFYKKMEGLDCVSLGPDMKDIQTSEEVLSISSTERVWKYLVKVLEALKE
;
A
#
# COMPACT_ATOMS: atom_id res chain seq x y z
N LEU A 1 -16.45 -6.33 -2.13
CA LEU A 1 -16.47 -4.91 -2.47
C LEU A 1 -15.18 -4.27 -1.96
N VAL A 2 -14.26 -4.00 -2.86
CA VAL A 2 -13.21 -3.04 -2.59
C VAL A 2 -13.94 -1.70 -2.51
N GLY A 3 -14.25 -1.26 -1.29
CA GLY A 3 -15.02 -0.04 -1.10
C GLY A 3 -14.27 1.15 -1.68
N SER A 4 -14.98 2.04 -2.35
CA SER A 4 -14.46 3.28 -2.92
C SER A 4 -13.71 4.16 -1.89
N GLU A 5 -13.91 3.93 -0.62
CA GLU A 5 -13.26 4.62 0.51
C GLU A 5 -11.78 4.27 0.68
N MET A 6 -11.32 3.15 0.12
CA MET A 6 -9.91 2.73 0.20
C MET A 6 -9.04 3.22 -0.96
N CYS A 7 -9.62 3.85 -1.97
CA CYS A 7 -8.89 4.23 -3.18
C CYS A 7 -7.97 5.44 -2.97
N ILE A 8 -8.28 6.33 -2.03
CA ILE A 8 -7.50 7.54 -1.78
C ILE A 8 -7.58 7.94 -0.31
N ARG A 9 -6.44 8.33 0.24
CA ARG A 9 -6.33 8.92 1.58
C ARG A 9 -5.46 10.15 1.53
N ASP A 10 -5.95 11.24 2.11
CA ASP A 10 -5.19 12.45 2.36
C ASP A 10 -5.20 12.76 3.86
N SER A 11 -4.07 13.21 4.37
CA SER A 11 -3.96 13.67 5.74
C SER A 11 -2.97 14.83 5.83
N ILE A 12 -3.39 15.94 6.44
CA ILE A 12 -2.49 16.99 6.85
C ILE A 12 -1.65 16.47 8.02
N GLY A 13 -0.37 16.22 7.76
CA GLY A 13 0.55 15.68 8.76
C GLY A 13 1.26 16.75 9.56
N ILE A 14 1.60 17.88 8.92
CA ILE A 14 2.34 18.97 9.55
C ILE A 14 1.72 20.29 9.12
N LEU A 15 1.49 21.19 10.08
CA LEU A 15 1.18 22.58 9.86
C LEU A 15 2.13 23.42 10.71
N LYS A 16 2.91 24.27 10.07
CA LYS A 16 3.82 25.21 10.72
C LYS A 16 3.46 26.63 10.32
N THR A 17 3.38 27.50 11.30
CA THR A 17 3.10 28.93 11.10
C THR A 17 4.23 29.75 11.70
N SER A 18 4.77 30.70 10.93
CA SER A 18 5.69 31.73 11.38
C SER A 18 5.09 33.12 11.14
N GLU A 19 5.82 34.18 11.42
CA GLU A 19 5.33 35.54 11.20
C GLU A 19 5.04 35.85 9.72
N ASN A 20 5.77 35.20 8.79
CA ASN A 20 5.73 35.50 7.36
C ASN A 20 5.32 34.32 6.48
N GLU A 21 5.12 33.15 7.07
CA GLU A 21 4.91 31.93 6.29
C GLU A 21 3.96 30.95 7.02
N VAL A 22 3.11 30.31 6.25
CA VAL A 22 2.33 29.13 6.67
C VAL A 22 2.74 27.97 5.77
N MET A 23 3.32 26.94 6.35
CA MET A 23 3.71 25.71 5.66
C MET A 23 2.79 24.58 6.05
N GLY A 24 2.15 23.96 5.07
CA GLY A 24 1.39 22.70 5.23
C GLY A 24 2.08 21.54 4.53
N SER A 25 2.19 20.39 5.19
CA SER A 25 2.62 19.15 4.55
C SER A 25 1.52 18.11 4.67
N SER A 26 1.08 17.57 3.54
CA SER A 26 0.08 16.51 3.48
C SER A 26 0.66 15.23 2.87
N SER A 27 0.14 14.09 3.31
CA SER A 27 0.49 12.78 2.77
C SER A 27 -0.69 12.26 1.96
N ILE A 28 -0.54 12.26 0.63
CA ILE A 28 -1.55 11.74 -0.29
C ILE A 28 -1.17 10.31 -0.68
N ARG A 29 -2.06 9.35 -0.41
CA ARG A 29 -1.87 7.94 -0.73
C ARG A 29 -3.08 7.42 -1.48
N SER A 30 -2.83 6.63 -2.52
CA SER A 30 -3.88 5.94 -3.27
C SER A 30 -3.33 4.66 -3.89
N SER A 31 -4.17 3.64 -3.99
CA SER A 31 -3.90 2.46 -4.80
C SER A 31 -4.07 2.75 -6.30
N VAL A 32 -4.72 3.88 -6.67
CA VAL A 32 -4.96 4.30 -8.05
C VAL A 32 -4.14 5.55 -8.35
N GLU A 33 -3.23 5.48 -9.32
CA GLU A 33 -2.29 6.57 -9.64
C GLU A 33 -3.01 7.85 -10.09
N THR A 34 -3.99 7.72 -10.98
CA THR A 34 -4.75 8.86 -11.48
C THR A 34 -5.56 9.57 -10.39
N ALA A 35 -6.07 8.84 -9.40
CA ALA A 35 -6.79 9.44 -8.27
C ALA A 35 -5.84 10.23 -7.37
N ARG A 36 -4.65 9.67 -7.07
CA ARG A 36 -3.59 10.35 -6.32
C ARG A 36 -3.17 11.65 -7.01
N ASP A 37 -2.88 11.57 -8.30
CA ASP A 37 -2.42 12.71 -9.08
C ASP A 37 -3.50 13.79 -9.18
N SER A 38 -4.75 13.43 -9.43
CA SER A 38 -5.87 14.38 -9.45
C SER A 38 -6.05 15.14 -8.13
N LEU A 39 -5.84 14.47 -6.98
CA LEU A 39 -5.92 15.16 -5.69
C LEU A 39 -4.71 16.08 -5.47
N SER A 40 -3.51 15.61 -5.83
CA SER A 40 -2.29 16.40 -5.78
C SER A 40 -2.41 17.68 -6.62
N ASP A 41 -2.93 17.57 -7.85
CA ASP A 41 -3.13 18.70 -8.75
C ASP A 41 -4.18 19.71 -8.22
N LYS A 42 -5.25 19.20 -7.57
CA LYS A 42 -6.24 20.09 -6.91
C LYS A 42 -5.61 20.88 -5.76
N ILE A 43 -4.77 20.25 -4.96
CA ILE A 43 -4.07 20.96 -3.86
C ILE A 43 -3.08 21.95 -4.44
N ALA A 44 -2.30 21.60 -5.45
CA ALA A 44 -1.39 22.50 -6.15
C ALA A 44 -2.13 23.73 -6.67
N TYR A 45 -3.20 23.53 -7.44
CA TYR A 45 -4.01 24.61 -7.98
C TYR A 45 -4.57 25.54 -6.90
N LEU A 46 -5.11 24.97 -5.81
CA LEU A 46 -5.64 25.78 -4.71
C LEU A 46 -4.55 26.58 -4.01
N THR A 47 -3.37 25.98 -3.77
CA THR A 47 -2.23 26.64 -3.15
C THR A 47 -1.74 27.82 -4.00
N GLU A 48 -1.55 27.60 -5.29
CA GLU A 48 -1.13 28.62 -6.24
C GLU A 48 -2.17 29.73 -6.41
N PHE A 49 -3.46 29.39 -6.46
CA PHE A 49 -4.56 30.35 -6.51
C PHE A 49 -4.59 31.29 -5.28
N LEU A 50 -4.19 30.78 -4.11
CA LEU A 50 -4.07 31.55 -2.88
C LEU A 50 -2.73 32.30 -2.76
N GLY A 51 -1.86 32.23 -3.78
CA GLY A 51 -0.56 32.92 -3.83
C GLY A 51 0.56 32.18 -3.12
N GLY A 52 0.38 30.90 -2.81
CA GLY A 52 1.40 30.03 -2.23
C GLY A 52 2.20 29.25 -3.27
N GLU A 53 3.20 28.54 -2.81
CA GLU A 53 4.03 27.63 -3.60
C GLU A 53 3.70 26.17 -3.23
N TYR A 54 3.63 25.30 -4.24
CA TYR A 54 3.39 23.88 -4.06
C TYR A 54 4.59 23.07 -4.52
N GLU A 55 5.04 22.15 -3.68
CA GLU A 55 6.09 21.20 -4.01
C GLU A 55 5.61 19.77 -3.77
N ARG A 56 5.90 18.88 -4.71
CA ARG A 56 5.57 17.47 -4.62
C ARG A 56 6.83 16.64 -4.40
N GLN A 57 6.91 15.96 -3.27
CA GLN A 57 8.06 15.15 -2.89
C GLN A 57 7.65 13.70 -2.60
N GLY A 58 8.62 12.76 -2.70
CA GLY A 58 8.44 11.39 -2.24
C GLY A 58 7.34 10.62 -2.97
N VAL A 59 7.15 10.84 -4.27
CA VAL A 59 6.11 10.18 -5.05
C VAL A 59 6.36 8.68 -5.12
N TYR A 60 5.47 7.91 -4.49
CA TYR A 60 5.51 6.45 -4.53
C TYR A 60 4.52 5.92 -5.59
N PRO A 61 4.90 4.94 -6.44
CA PRO A 61 4.00 4.36 -7.42
C PRO A 61 2.78 3.73 -6.76
N ALA A 62 1.62 3.92 -7.36
CA ALA A 62 0.44 3.17 -6.95
C ALA A 62 0.59 1.69 -7.30
N TRP A 63 -0.07 0.85 -6.52
CA TRP A 63 -0.20 -0.58 -6.79
C TRP A 63 -1.67 -0.93 -6.83
N GLU A 64 -2.20 -0.92 -8.06
CA GLU A 64 -3.61 -1.16 -8.27
C GLU A 64 -3.96 -2.64 -8.07
N TYR A 65 -5.16 -2.87 -7.55
CA TYR A 65 -5.67 -4.22 -7.38
C TYR A 65 -5.84 -4.90 -8.75
N ARG A 66 -5.08 -5.97 -8.96
CA ARG A 66 -5.19 -6.80 -10.16
C ARG A 66 -6.34 -7.78 -9.99
N LYS A 67 -7.37 -7.67 -10.85
CA LYS A 67 -8.56 -8.51 -10.78
C LYS A 67 -8.22 -9.98 -11.07
N ASP A 68 -7.46 -10.24 -12.13
CA ASP A 68 -7.03 -11.57 -12.54
C ASP A 68 -5.56 -11.78 -12.13
N SER A 69 -5.34 -12.50 -11.03
CA SER A 69 -4.03 -12.76 -10.45
C SER A 69 -3.87 -14.26 -10.16
N PRO A 70 -3.26 -15.01 -11.09
CA PRO A 70 -3.00 -16.45 -10.90
C PRO A 70 -2.15 -16.74 -9.67
N LEU A 71 -1.18 -15.86 -9.36
CA LEU A 71 -0.36 -16.00 -8.15
C LEU A 71 -1.22 -15.91 -6.88
N ARG A 72 -2.08 -14.89 -6.79
CA ARG A 72 -2.99 -14.74 -5.63
C ARG A 72 -3.92 -15.94 -5.49
N ASP A 73 -4.49 -16.39 -6.61
CA ASP A 73 -5.44 -17.50 -6.59
C ASP A 73 -4.77 -18.79 -6.11
N LYS A 74 -3.55 -19.08 -6.59
CA LYS A 74 -2.74 -20.21 -6.09
C LYS A 74 -2.38 -20.05 -4.61
N MET A 75 -2.02 -18.87 -4.17
CA MET A 75 -1.74 -18.58 -2.77
C MET A 75 -2.97 -18.80 -1.87
N VAL A 76 -4.17 -18.39 -2.32
CA VAL A 76 -5.42 -18.63 -1.59
C VAL A 76 -5.71 -20.13 -1.47
N GLU A 77 -5.54 -20.90 -2.55
CA GLU A 77 -5.70 -22.35 -2.56
C GLU A 77 -4.78 -23.01 -1.52
N VAL A 78 -3.48 -22.73 -1.57
CA VAL A 78 -2.50 -23.28 -0.60
C VAL A 78 -2.83 -22.89 0.84
N TYR A 79 -3.29 -21.66 1.06
CA TYR A 79 -3.68 -21.22 2.40
C TYR A 79 -4.89 -22.00 2.93
N GLU A 80 -5.91 -22.18 2.08
CA GLU A 80 -7.11 -22.93 2.42
C GLU A 80 -6.79 -24.41 2.72
N GLU A 81 -5.88 -25.01 1.95
CA GLU A 81 -5.40 -26.39 2.21
C GLU A 81 -4.66 -26.51 3.56
N MET A 82 -3.81 -25.54 3.90
CA MET A 82 -3.02 -25.57 5.12
C MET A 82 -3.82 -25.27 6.40
N TYR A 83 -4.81 -24.39 6.30
CA TYR A 83 -5.48 -23.82 7.49
C TYR A 83 -6.99 -24.07 7.53
N GLY A 84 -7.59 -24.69 6.49
CA GLY A 84 -9.01 -25.01 6.42
C GLY A 84 -9.95 -23.80 6.30
N GLN A 85 -9.39 -22.63 5.98
CA GLN A 85 -10.13 -21.37 5.79
C GLN A 85 -9.44 -20.48 4.77
N LYS A 86 -10.22 -19.64 4.08
CA LYS A 86 -9.66 -18.68 3.12
C LYS A 86 -8.96 -17.53 3.83
N PRO A 87 -7.83 -17.04 3.28
CA PRO A 87 -7.18 -15.84 3.78
C PRO A 87 -8.02 -14.61 3.48
N ASN A 88 -7.83 -13.57 4.27
CA ASN A 88 -8.40 -12.26 3.95
C ASN A 88 -7.54 -11.56 2.90
N VAL A 89 -8.10 -11.36 1.70
CA VAL A 89 -7.44 -10.66 0.60
C VAL A 89 -7.95 -9.23 0.56
N VAL A 90 -7.06 -8.28 0.76
CA VAL A 90 -7.39 -6.86 0.82
C VAL A 90 -6.50 -6.04 -0.11
N ALA A 91 -7.04 -4.94 -0.63
CA ALA A 91 -6.27 -3.90 -1.26
C ALA A 91 -6.02 -2.79 -0.23
N ILE A 92 -4.79 -2.29 -0.17
CA ILE A 92 -4.44 -1.21 0.75
C ILE A 92 -3.83 -0.04 -0.03
N HIS A 93 -3.92 1.17 0.54
CA HIS A 93 -3.35 2.40 -0.03
C HIS A 93 -1.90 2.66 0.42
N ALA A 94 -1.19 1.63 0.90
CA ALA A 94 0.19 1.76 1.30
C ALA A 94 1.14 1.72 0.10
N GLY A 95 2.20 2.53 0.16
CA GLY A 95 3.32 2.42 -0.76
C GLY A 95 4.15 1.19 -0.41
N LEU A 96 4.04 0.15 -1.22
CA LEU A 96 4.78 -1.10 -1.06
C LEU A 96 5.76 -1.29 -2.23
N GLU A 97 6.79 -2.08 -1.99
CA GLU A 97 7.79 -2.45 -3.01
C GLU A 97 7.15 -3.09 -4.23
N CYS A 98 6.03 -3.80 -4.06
CA CYS A 98 5.25 -4.36 -5.16
C CYS A 98 4.82 -3.28 -6.18
N GLY A 99 4.50 -2.07 -5.75
CA GLY A 99 4.21 -0.94 -6.65
C GLY A 99 5.41 -0.55 -7.51
N LEU A 100 6.61 -0.56 -6.92
CA LEU A 100 7.85 -0.27 -7.65
C LEU A 100 8.17 -1.35 -8.68
N PHE A 101 8.03 -2.62 -8.31
CA PHE A 101 8.24 -3.74 -9.22
C PHE A 101 7.21 -3.77 -10.34
N TYR A 102 5.94 -3.58 -10.00
CA TYR A 102 4.84 -3.54 -10.96
C TYR A 102 5.03 -2.46 -12.02
N LYS A 103 5.51 -1.27 -11.61
CA LYS A 103 5.78 -0.15 -12.53
C LYS A 103 6.97 -0.43 -13.46
N LYS A 104 7.97 -1.20 -12.99
CA LYS A 104 9.18 -1.50 -13.76
C LYS A 104 9.08 -2.76 -14.63
N MET A 105 8.22 -3.68 -14.25
CA MET A 105 8.09 -5.00 -14.88
C MET A 105 6.65 -5.17 -15.36
N GLU A 106 6.41 -4.86 -16.63
CA GLU A 106 5.09 -4.94 -17.23
C GLU A 106 4.51 -6.36 -17.10
N GLY A 107 3.27 -6.45 -16.67
CA GLY A 107 2.56 -7.71 -16.48
C GLY A 107 2.91 -8.51 -15.23
N LEU A 108 3.84 -8.02 -14.41
CA LEU A 108 4.20 -8.70 -13.16
C LEU A 108 2.99 -8.91 -12.25
N ASP A 109 2.80 -10.13 -11.78
CA ASP A 109 1.81 -10.47 -10.76
C ASP A 109 2.48 -10.47 -9.39
N CYS A 110 1.97 -9.66 -8.46
CA CYS A 110 2.55 -9.45 -7.15
C CYS A 110 1.52 -9.61 -6.04
N VAL A 111 1.94 -10.26 -4.96
CA VAL A 111 1.19 -10.34 -3.72
C VAL A 111 2.10 -9.97 -2.56
N SER A 112 1.61 -9.15 -1.64
CA SER A 112 2.31 -8.84 -0.40
C SER A 112 1.72 -9.64 0.75
N LEU A 113 2.57 -10.21 1.57
CA LEU A 113 2.18 -10.90 2.80
C LEU A 113 3.26 -10.69 3.86
N GLY A 114 2.88 -10.85 5.11
CA GLY A 114 3.82 -10.72 6.22
C GLY A 114 3.26 -11.23 7.54
N PRO A 115 4.10 -11.33 8.57
CA PRO A 115 3.68 -11.69 9.91
C PRO A 115 2.86 -10.60 10.59
N ASP A 116 2.18 -10.97 11.67
CA ASP A 116 1.41 -10.04 12.50
C ASP A 116 2.34 -9.08 13.23
N MET A 117 2.10 -7.78 13.02
CA MET A 117 2.83 -6.69 13.66
C MET A 117 1.83 -5.76 14.36
N LYS A 118 2.25 -5.14 15.46
CA LYS A 118 1.48 -4.11 16.17
C LYS A 118 2.35 -2.86 16.33
N ASP A 119 1.68 -1.72 16.48
CA ASP A 119 2.30 -0.42 16.76
C ASP A 119 3.41 -0.06 15.77
N ILE A 120 3.20 -0.41 14.49
CA ILE A 120 4.16 -0.26 13.40
C ILE A 120 4.64 1.20 13.29
N GLN A 121 5.97 1.39 13.14
CA GLN A 121 6.64 2.68 13.07
C GLN A 121 6.59 3.50 14.38
N THR A 122 6.46 2.84 15.52
CA THR A 122 6.56 3.45 16.84
C THR A 122 7.68 2.79 17.68
N SER A 123 8.01 3.38 18.84
CA SER A 123 8.94 2.77 19.80
C SER A 123 8.42 1.48 20.43
N GLU A 124 7.12 1.23 20.31
CA GLU A 124 6.43 0.06 20.89
C GLU A 124 6.18 -1.03 19.85
N GLU A 125 6.79 -0.89 18.65
CA GLU A 125 6.61 -1.85 17.56
C GLU A 125 7.01 -3.26 17.99
N VAL A 126 6.11 -4.21 17.76
CA VAL A 126 6.32 -5.62 18.09
C VAL A 126 5.94 -6.53 16.93
N LEU A 127 6.69 -7.62 16.79
CA LEU A 127 6.49 -8.68 15.81
C LEU A 127 6.10 -9.98 16.52
N SER A 128 5.07 -10.65 16.03
CA SER A 128 4.65 -11.96 16.52
C SER A 128 5.56 -13.07 15.98
N ILE A 129 6.38 -13.67 16.86
CA ILE A 129 7.29 -14.77 16.50
C ILE A 129 6.51 -15.96 15.92
N SER A 130 5.40 -16.35 16.53
CA SER A 130 4.58 -17.47 16.07
C SER A 130 3.94 -17.23 14.70
N SER A 131 3.57 -15.97 14.40
CA SER A 131 3.05 -15.63 13.07
C SER A 131 4.15 -15.64 12.02
N THR A 132 5.37 -15.25 12.37
CA THR A 132 6.54 -15.33 11.48
C THR A 132 6.81 -16.78 11.07
N GLU A 133 6.75 -17.71 12.01
CA GLU A 133 6.89 -19.14 11.71
C GLU A 133 5.78 -19.64 10.78
N ARG A 134 4.53 -19.23 11.01
CA ARG A 134 3.40 -19.60 10.13
C ARG A 134 3.58 -19.05 8.71
N VAL A 135 3.98 -17.77 8.59
CA VAL A 135 4.22 -17.14 7.27
C VAL A 135 5.37 -17.82 6.54
N TRP A 136 6.44 -18.19 7.23
CA TRP A 136 7.54 -18.95 6.64
C TRP A 136 7.09 -20.30 6.08
N LYS A 137 6.37 -21.11 6.87
CA LYS A 137 5.83 -22.40 6.44
C LYS A 137 4.90 -22.25 5.24
N TYR A 138 4.05 -21.24 5.27
CA TYR A 138 3.14 -20.94 4.18
C TYR A 138 3.91 -20.53 2.90
N LEU A 139 4.89 -19.66 3.01
CA LEU A 139 5.70 -19.23 1.86
C LEU A 139 6.42 -20.41 1.21
N VAL A 140 7.00 -21.32 1.99
CA VAL A 140 7.65 -22.54 1.48
C VAL A 140 6.65 -23.39 0.71
N LYS A 141 5.44 -23.59 1.25
CA LYS A 141 4.37 -24.35 0.58
C LYS A 141 3.93 -23.71 -0.74
N VAL A 142 3.77 -22.40 -0.76
CA VAL A 142 3.44 -21.66 -1.99
C VAL A 142 4.53 -21.85 -3.04
N LEU A 143 5.81 -21.74 -2.66
CA LEU A 143 6.93 -21.93 -3.59
C LEU A 143 7.01 -23.38 -4.12
N GLU A 144 6.65 -24.37 -3.31
CA GLU A 144 6.53 -25.78 -3.76
C GLU A 144 5.41 -25.92 -4.81
N ALA A 145 4.23 -25.36 -4.54
CA ALA A 145 3.07 -25.41 -5.42
C ALA A 145 3.22 -24.63 -6.73
N LEU A 146 4.14 -23.69 -6.80
CA LEU A 146 4.45 -22.92 -8.02
C LEU A 146 5.48 -23.61 -8.92
N LYS A 147 6.06 -24.75 -8.50
CA LYS A 147 6.99 -25.53 -9.33
C LYS A 147 6.29 -26.55 -10.23
N GLU A 148 5.05 -26.86 -9.92
CA GLU A 148 4.21 -27.78 -10.70
C GLU A 148 3.52 -27.06 -11.86
#